data_c1b6e520b2415762d0638b01541bf3ae
#
_entry.id   c1b6e520b2415762d0638b01541bf3ae
#
_cell.length_a   1.000
_cell.length_b   1.000
_cell.length_c   1.000
_cell.angle_alpha   90.00
_cell.angle_beta   90.00
_cell.angle_gamma   90.00
#
_symmetry.space_group_name_H-M   'P 1'
#
loop_
_entity.id
_entity.type
_entity.pdbx_description
1 polymer ?
#
loop_
_entity_poly.entity_id
_entity_poly.type
_entity_poly.pdbx_seq_one_letter_code
_entity_poly.pdbx_strand_id
1 'polypeptide(L)'
;MQIKQEDGIMLKKLKKQVLEANLLLPKYNLITFTWGNVSGIDRERGLVVIKPSGVEYDGMTVDDLVVVTLDGEQVEGDLRPSSDTPTHLELYKAFPDIGGIV
;
A
#
# COMPACT_ATOMS: atom_id res chain seq x y z
N MET A 1 -12.54 -11.61 3.93
CA MET A 1 -12.73 -10.62 5.01
C MET A 1 -13.71 -9.56 4.55
N GLN A 2 -14.69 -9.23 5.39
CA GLN A 2 -15.68 -8.20 5.06
C GLN A 2 -15.30 -6.90 5.79
N ILE A 3 -15.19 -5.82 5.03
CA ILE A 3 -14.80 -4.51 5.59
C ILE A 3 -16.06 -3.74 5.96
N LYS A 4 -16.17 -3.33 7.22
CA LYS A 4 -17.27 -2.51 7.71
C LYS A 4 -17.19 -1.10 7.12
N GLN A 5 -18.31 -0.38 7.09
CA GLN A 5 -18.38 0.95 6.53
C GLN A 5 -17.39 1.94 7.16
N GLU A 6 -17.23 1.91 8.49
CA GLU A 6 -16.28 2.76 9.20
C GLU A 6 -14.84 2.42 8.81
N ASP A 7 -14.55 1.12 8.70
CA ASP A 7 -13.24 0.63 8.27
C ASP A 7 -12.96 1.04 6.83
N GLY A 8 -13.99 1.04 5.99
CA GLY A 8 -13.88 1.50 4.60
C GLY A 8 -13.51 2.97 4.50
N ILE A 9 -14.05 3.83 5.36
CA ILE A 9 -13.72 5.26 5.40
C ILE A 9 -12.26 5.47 5.82
N MET A 10 -11.83 4.79 6.89
CA MET A 10 -10.45 4.88 7.37
C MET A 10 -9.47 4.33 6.34
N LEU A 11 -9.82 3.22 5.71
CA LEU A 11 -9.01 2.61 4.68
C LEU A 11 -8.89 3.51 3.44
N LYS A 12 -9.97 4.20 3.07
CA LYS A 12 -9.96 5.15 1.97
C LYS A 12 -8.99 6.31 2.23
N LYS A 13 -8.95 6.79 3.46
CA LYS A 13 -8.00 7.83 3.89
C LYS A 13 -6.57 7.33 3.80
N LEU A 14 -6.31 6.11 4.26
CA LEU A 14 -4.99 5.51 4.18
C LEU A 14 -4.56 5.33 2.71
N LYS A 15 -5.46 4.85 1.85
CA LYS A 15 -5.19 4.71 0.41
C LYS A 15 -4.77 6.04 -0.21
N LYS A 16 -5.45 7.12 0.13
CA LYS A 16 -5.12 8.44 -0.37
C LYS A 16 -3.70 8.86 0.05
N GLN A 17 -3.34 8.63 1.30
CA GLN A 17 -2.00 8.92 1.82
C GLN A 17 -0.94 8.08 1.12
N VAL A 18 -1.20 6.80 0.92
CA VAL A 18 -0.27 5.89 0.24
C VAL A 18 -0.10 6.30 -1.22
N LEU A 19 -1.19 6.66 -1.90
CA LEU A 19 -1.12 7.14 -3.28
C LEU A 19 -0.25 8.40 -3.37
N GLU A 20 -0.53 9.38 -2.54
CA GLU A 20 0.22 10.64 -2.53
C GLU A 20 1.71 10.41 -2.29
N ALA A 21 2.05 9.53 -1.34
CA ALA A 21 3.44 9.20 -1.04
C ALA A 21 4.11 8.49 -2.22
N ASN A 22 3.42 7.56 -2.90
CA ASN A 22 3.96 6.91 -4.09
C ASN A 22 4.23 7.92 -5.21
N LEU A 23 3.32 8.86 -5.43
CA LEU A 23 3.47 9.86 -6.50
C LEU A 23 4.61 10.85 -6.23
N LEU A 24 5.07 10.97 -4.98
CA LEU A 24 6.24 11.77 -4.66
C LEU A 24 7.54 11.12 -5.13
N LEU A 25 7.57 9.81 -5.31
CA LEU A 25 8.79 9.11 -5.71
C LEU A 25 9.28 9.57 -7.10
N PRO A 26 8.45 9.55 -8.16
CA PRO A 26 8.90 10.07 -9.45
C PRO A 26 9.12 11.59 -9.43
N LYS A 27 8.32 12.32 -8.66
CA LYS A 27 8.45 13.78 -8.56
C LYS A 27 9.84 14.20 -8.07
N TYR A 28 10.43 13.44 -7.15
CA TYR A 28 11.75 13.73 -6.60
C TYR A 28 12.87 12.86 -7.19
N ASN A 29 12.61 12.19 -8.31
CA ASN A 29 13.59 11.35 -9.02
C ASN A 29 14.17 10.23 -8.14
N LEU A 30 13.32 9.64 -7.31
CA LEU A 30 13.72 8.57 -6.37
C LEU A 30 13.51 7.17 -6.96
N ILE A 31 12.99 7.07 -8.17
CA ILE A 31 12.68 5.78 -8.80
C ILE A 31 13.11 5.77 -10.27
N THR A 32 13.15 4.57 -10.84
CA THR A 32 13.36 4.31 -12.27
C THR A 32 12.21 3.45 -12.78
N PHE A 33 11.61 3.83 -13.91
CA PHE A 33 10.44 3.15 -14.50
C PHE A 33 9.30 3.02 -13.49
N THR A 34 8.81 1.78 -13.26
CA THR A 34 7.74 1.48 -12.29
C THR A 34 8.29 0.97 -10.96
N TRP A 35 9.60 0.92 -10.80
CA TRP A 35 10.26 0.40 -9.61
C TRP A 35 10.11 1.37 -8.43
N GLY A 36 10.24 0.82 -7.24
CA GLY A 36 10.00 1.59 -6.03
C GLY A 36 8.53 1.51 -5.62
N ASN A 37 8.27 1.71 -4.35
CA ASN A 37 6.91 1.68 -3.83
C ASN A 37 6.87 2.24 -2.40
N VAL A 38 5.66 2.63 -2.00
CA VAL A 38 5.35 3.02 -0.62
C VAL A 38 4.15 2.20 -0.17
N SER A 39 4.18 1.75 1.06
CA SER A 39 3.02 1.16 1.72
C SER A 39 2.69 1.90 3.00
N GLY A 40 1.48 1.70 3.49
CA GLY A 40 1.03 2.17 4.79
C GLY A 40 0.22 1.10 5.48
N ILE A 41 0.16 1.14 6.80
CA ILE A 41 -0.57 0.14 7.59
C ILE A 41 -1.63 0.78 8.46
N ASP A 42 -2.78 0.13 8.54
CA ASP A 42 -3.80 0.37 9.55
C ASP A 42 -3.61 -0.71 10.62
N ARG A 43 -2.98 -0.33 11.73
CA ARG A 43 -2.64 -1.27 12.82
C ARG A 43 -3.87 -1.84 13.50
N GLU A 44 -4.90 -1.04 13.65
CA GLU A 44 -6.14 -1.48 14.30
C GLU A 44 -6.79 -2.63 13.55
N ARG A 45 -6.76 -2.56 12.23
CA ARG A 45 -7.41 -3.53 11.35
C ARG A 45 -6.46 -4.59 10.79
N GLY A 46 -5.16 -4.38 10.97
CA GLY A 46 -4.15 -5.29 10.46
C GLY A 46 -4.11 -5.33 8.93
N LEU A 47 -4.36 -4.18 8.29
CA LEU A 47 -4.40 -4.08 6.83
C LEU A 47 -3.30 -3.18 6.31
N VAL A 48 -2.63 -3.63 5.26
CA VAL A 48 -1.55 -2.89 4.59
C VAL A 48 -2.02 -2.50 3.19
N VAL A 49 -1.88 -1.22 2.88
CA VAL A 49 -2.15 -0.69 1.54
C VAL A 49 -0.82 -0.50 0.83
N ILE A 50 -0.69 -1.05 -0.36
CA ILE A 50 0.56 -1.02 -1.11
C ILE A 50 0.32 -0.79 -2.61
N LYS A 51 1.32 -0.24 -3.28
CA LYS A 51 1.32 -0.02 -4.72
C LYS A 51 1.23 -1.36 -5.46
N PRO A 52 0.45 -1.42 -6.56
CA PRO A 52 0.46 -2.59 -7.42
C PRO A 52 1.79 -2.74 -8.18
N SER A 53 2.10 -3.99 -8.56
CA SER A 53 3.31 -4.32 -9.32
C SER A 53 3.18 -3.85 -10.76
N GLY A 54 4.24 -3.22 -11.28
CA GLY A 54 4.34 -2.92 -12.71
C GLY A 54 3.39 -1.85 -13.24
N VAL A 55 2.70 -1.14 -12.38
CA VAL A 55 1.79 -0.05 -12.78
C VAL A 55 2.56 1.26 -12.78
N GLU A 56 2.44 2.03 -13.86
CA GLU A 56 3.09 3.32 -13.97
C GLU A 56 2.52 4.31 -12.95
N TYR A 57 3.39 5.19 -12.46
CA TYR A 57 2.98 6.22 -11.50
C TYR A 57 2.03 7.22 -12.12
N ASP A 58 2.27 7.59 -13.40
CA ASP A 58 1.40 8.50 -14.11
C ASP A 58 0.03 7.84 -14.35
N GLY A 59 -1.01 8.51 -13.90
CA GLY A 59 -2.37 7.99 -14.02
C GLY A 59 -2.79 6.99 -12.94
N MET A 60 -1.91 6.65 -12.00
CA MET A 60 -2.27 5.76 -10.89
C MET A 60 -3.29 6.43 -9.98
N THR A 61 -4.31 5.67 -9.59
CA THR A 61 -5.39 6.15 -8.71
C THR A 61 -5.50 5.30 -7.46
N VAL A 62 -6.31 5.74 -6.50
CA VAL A 62 -6.56 4.97 -5.27
C VAL A 62 -7.18 3.60 -5.56
N ASP A 63 -7.92 3.47 -6.66
CA ASP A 63 -8.54 2.19 -7.03
C ASP A 63 -7.52 1.17 -7.54
N ASP A 64 -6.33 1.61 -7.92
CA ASP A 64 -5.25 0.73 -8.35
C ASP A 64 -4.49 0.13 -7.16
N LEU A 65 -4.60 0.73 -5.98
CA LEU A 65 -3.89 0.25 -4.81
C LEU A 65 -4.47 -1.07 -4.31
N VAL A 66 -3.61 -1.86 -3.67
CA VAL A 66 -3.95 -3.20 -3.19
C VAL A 66 -3.92 -3.22 -1.68
N VAL A 67 -4.86 -3.94 -1.08
CA VAL A 67 -4.94 -4.11 0.36
C VAL A 67 -4.69 -5.58 0.70
N VAL A 68 -3.73 -5.82 1.59
CA VAL A 68 -3.38 -7.17 2.04
C VAL A 68 -3.37 -7.23 3.56
N THR A 69 -3.58 -8.44 4.10
CA THR A 69 -3.40 -8.69 5.53
C THR A 69 -1.91 -8.83 5.84
N LEU A 70 -1.53 -8.85 7.12
CA LEU A 70 -0.14 -9.11 7.52
C LEU A 70 0.35 -10.50 7.12
N ASP A 71 -0.57 -11.43 6.85
CA ASP A 71 -0.24 -12.76 6.37
C ASP A 71 -0.13 -12.83 4.83
N GLY A 72 -0.36 -11.70 4.15
CA GLY A 72 -0.23 -11.63 2.70
C GLY A 72 -1.49 -11.95 1.91
N GLU A 73 -2.62 -12.12 2.59
CA GLU A 73 -3.89 -12.36 1.92
C GLU A 73 -4.41 -11.06 1.31
N GLN A 74 -4.69 -11.06 0.01
CA GLN A 74 -5.24 -9.89 -0.68
C GLN A 74 -6.74 -9.80 -0.40
N VAL A 75 -7.16 -8.72 0.24
CA VAL A 75 -8.56 -8.52 0.64
C VAL A 75 -9.27 -7.46 -0.19
N GLU A 76 -8.53 -6.62 -0.91
CA GLU A 76 -9.11 -5.60 -1.78
C GLU A 76 -8.14 -5.26 -2.90
N GLY A 77 -8.68 -4.92 -4.07
CA GLY A 77 -7.93 -4.59 -5.27
C GLY A 77 -7.86 -5.75 -6.24
N ASP A 78 -7.82 -5.44 -7.53
CA ASP A 78 -7.81 -6.45 -8.60
C ASP A 78 -6.41 -6.70 -9.15
N LEU A 79 -5.49 -5.79 -8.87
CA LEU A 79 -4.14 -5.84 -9.41
C LEU A 79 -3.21 -6.65 -8.50
N ARG A 80 -2.11 -7.08 -9.08
CA ARG A 80 -1.10 -7.82 -8.34
C ARG A 80 -0.35 -6.85 -7.41
N PRO A 81 -0.19 -7.17 -6.10
CA PRO A 81 0.59 -6.32 -5.21
C PRO A 81 2.05 -6.25 -5.63
N SER A 82 2.74 -5.17 -5.24
CA SER A 82 4.17 -5.03 -5.45
C SER A 82 4.92 -6.32 -5.06
N SER A 83 5.94 -6.68 -5.83
CA SER A 83 6.79 -7.84 -5.51
C SER A 83 7.54 -7.66 -4.18
N ASP A 84 7.64 -6.41 -3.68
CA ASP A 84 8.25 -6.12 -2.37
C ASP A 84 7.30 -6.33 -1.20
N THR A 85 6.05 -6.71 -1.45
CA THR A 85 5.05 -6.91 -0.40
C THR A 85 5.53 -7.81 0.73
N PRO A 86 6.13 -9.00 0.46
CA PRO A 86 6.62 -9.85 1.56
C PRO A 86 7.62 -9.14 2.48
N THR A 87 8.51 -8.32 1.91
CA THR A 87 9.50 -7.56 2.70
C THR A 87 8.80 -6.53 3.58
N HIS A 88 7.83 -5.76 3.00
CA HIS A 88 7.07 -4.79 3.78
C HIS A 88 6.32 -5.45 4.94
N LEU A 89 5.69 -6.61 4.70
CA LEU A 89 4.94 -7.31 5.74
C LEU A 89 5.84 -7.78 6.88
N GLU A 90 7.03 -8.31 6.56
CA GLU A 90 8.00 -8.70 7.58
C GLU A 90 8.48 -7.51 8.41
N LEU A 91 8.69 -6.36 7.79
CA LEU A 91 9.09 -5.15 8.49
C LEU A 91 7.97 -4.64 9.41
N TYR A 92 6.71 -4.69 8.98
CA TYR A 92 5.59 -4.31 9.83
C TYR A 92 5.43 -5.22 11.04
N LYS A 93 5.70 -6.52 10.87
CA LYS A 93 5.66 -7.47 11.99
C LYS A 93 6.82 -7.24 12.96
N ALA A 94 8.01 -6.98 12.43
CA ALA A 94 9.22 -6.79 13.25
C ALA A 94 9.23 -5.45 13.98
N PHE A 95 8.62 -4.42 13.40
CA PHE A 95 8.62 -3.05 13.94
C PHE A 95 7.19 -2.54 14.14
N PRO A 96 6.56 -2.88 15.29
CA PRO A 96 5.14 -2.58 15.49
C PRO A 96 4.79 -1.09 15.59
N ASP A 97 5.78 -0.21 15.69
CA ASP A 97 5.55 1.23 15.82
C ASP A 97 5.60 1.98 14.48
N ILE A 98 6.03 1.33 13.39
CA ILE A 98 6.07 2.01 12.10
C ILE A 98 4.70 2.01 11.44
N GLY A 99 4.40 3.10 10.70
CA GLY A 99 3.13 3.26 10.00
C GLY A 99 3.24 3.22 8.49
N GLY A 100 4.45 3.33 7.95
CA GLY A 100 4.69 3.31 6.51
C GLY A 100 6.10 2.86 6.18
N ILE A 101 6.28 2.39 4.94
CA ILE A 101 7.56 1.89 4.41
C ILE A 101 7.73 2.40 2.98
N VAL A 102 8.94 2.84 2.68
CA VAL A 102 9.33 3.29 1.35
C VAL A 102 10.35 2.33 0.76
#